data_c5a1ec79f2b47e29532d143237dda70e
#
_entry.id   c5a1ec79f2b47e29532d143237dda70e
#
_cell.length_a   1.000
_cell.length_b   1.000
_cell.length_c   1.000
_cell.angle_alpha   90.00
_cell.angle_beta   90.00
_cell.angle_gamma   90.00
#
_symmetry.space_group_name_H-M   'P 1'
#
loop_
_entity.id
_entity.type
_entity.pdbx_description
1 polymer ?
#
loop_
_entity_poly.entity_id
_entity_poly.type
_entity_poly.pdbx_seq_one_letter_code
_entity_poly.pdbx_strand_id
1 'polypeptide(L)'
;MSVDVSEQLAPVEAAWVAVLRAALPADLEGICLAPDDWYQGMDSPSADGRCLAWFDLIADECVVLTVGAYFDGARTTVGRLHNQFFNLESRSRTIPRKTFTGSVTDQAVRACKWLAQIRRRPVERCDWSRIAHEYRFADDGA
;
A
#
# COMPACT_ATOMS: atom_id res chain seq x y z
N MET A 1 11.83 3.33 -30.00
CA MET A 1 10.80 3.65 -29.03
C MET A 1 11.46 4.02 -27.70
N SER A 2 11.31 5.24 -27.30
CA SER A 2 11.89 5.67 -26.03
C SER A 2 10.90 5.37 -24.90
N VAL A 3 11.40 4.66 -23.90
CA VAL A 3 10.65 4.43 -22.68
C VAL A 3 11.03 5.55 -21.72
N ASP A 4 10.04 6.14 -21.10
CA ASP A 4 10.31 7.16 -20.09
C ASP A 4 11.09 6.52 -18.93
N VAL A 5 12.29 7.02 -18.68
CA VAL A 5 13.18 6.46 -17.67
C VAL A 5 12.54 6.55 -16.27
N SER A 6 11.72 7.59 -16.02
CA SER A 6 11.07 7.77 -14.72
C SER A 6 10.05 6.68 -14.41
N GLU A 7 9.48 6.03 -15.43
CA GLU A 7 8.53 4.95 -15.27
C GLU A 7 9.19 3.58 -15.12
N GLN A 8 10.50 3.51 -15.25
CA GLN A 8 11.22 2.25 -15.09
C GLN A 8 11.59 2.02 -13.64
N LEU A 9 11.52 0.75 -13.24
CA LEU A 9 12.00 0.34 -11.93
C LEU A 9 13.51 0.10 -11.98
N ALA A 10 14.20 0.50 -10.92
CA ALA A 10 15.57 0.06 -10.71
C ALA A 10 15.59 -1.47 -10.57
N PRO A 11 16.73 -2.15 -10.89
CA PRO A 11 16.77 -3.61 -10.76
C PRO A 11 16.36 -4.14 -9.40
N VAL A 12 16.71 -3.47 -8.32
CA VAL A 12 16.34 -3.88 -6.96
C VAL A 12 14.84 -3.70 -6.72
N GLU A 13 14.24 -2.64 -7.28
CA GLU A 13 12.80 -2.42 -7.20
C GLU A 13 12.05 -3.48 -8.00
N ALA A 14 12.53 -3.80 -9.19
CA ALA A 14 11.92 -4.83 -10.03
C ALA A 14 11.96 -6.20 -9.33
N ALA A 15 13.05 -6.51 -8.64
CA ALA A 15 13.17 -7.74 -7.85
C ALA A 15 12.15 -7.77 -6.71
N TRP A 16 11.99 -6.65 -6.01
CA TRP A 16 11.01 -6.52 -4.93
C TRP A 16 9.59 -6.79 -5.44
N VAL A 17 9.21 -6.15 -6.53
CA VAL A 17 7.87 -6.31 -7.14
C VAL A 17 7.66 -7.76 -7.59
N ALA A 18 8.67 -8.37 -8.21
CA ALA A 18 8.56 -9.76 -8.68
C ALA A 18 8.33 -10.72 -7.51
N VAL A 19 9.04 -10.56 -6.41
CA VAL A 19 8.86 -11.39 -5.22
C VAL A 19 7.47 -11.20 -4.62
N LEU A 20 7.02 -9.96 -4.50
CA LEU A 20 5.70 -9.66 -3.95
C LEU A 20 4.60 -10.27 -4.83
N ARG A 21 4.72 -10.10 -6.14
CA ARG A 21 3.75 -10.66 -7.10
C ARG A 21 3.64 -12.17 -6.96
N ALA A 22 4.78 -12.85 -6.83
CA ALA A 22 4.80 -14.30 -6.67
C ALA A 22 4.24 -14.76 -5.32
N ALA A 23 4.34 -13.91 -4.30
CA ALA A 23 3.86 -14.22 -2.95
C ALA A 23 2.37 -13.90 -2.73
N LEU A 24 1.75 -13.12 -3.64
CA LEU A 24 0.35 -12.75 -3.47
C LEU A 24 -0.57 -13.97 -3.52
N PRO A 25 -1.49 -14.12 -2.54
CA PRO A 25 -2.48 -15.19 -2.60
C PRO A 25 -3.38 -15.05 -3.83
N ALA A 26 -3.77 -16.18 -4.42
CA ALA A 26 -4.58 -16.20 -5.63
C ALA A 26 -5.98 -15.60 -5.43
N ASP A 27 -6.49 -15.64 -4.19
CA ASP A 27 -7.80 -15.08 -3.84
C ASP A 27 -7.76 -13.59 -3.55
N LEU A 28 -6.59 -12.98 -3.53
CA LEU A 28 -6.43 -11.58 -3.20
C LEU A 28 -6.40 -10.74 -4.48
N GLU A 29 -7.44 -9.94 -4.68
CA GLU A 29 -7.57 -9.09 -5.86
C GLU A 29 -7.44 -7.63 -5.48
N GLY A 30 -7.16 -6.78 -6.47
CA GLY A 30 -7.15 -5.33 -6.32
C GLY A 30 -5.84 -4.75 -5.82
N ILE A 31 -4.80 -5.58 -5.66
CA ILE A 31 -3.48 -5.07 -5.32
C ILE A 31 -2.82 -4.52 -6.59
N CYS A 32 -2.47 -3.24 -6.54
CA CYS A 32 -1.83 -2.54 -7.64
C CYS A 32 -0.31 -2.57 -7.47
N LEU A 33 0.41 -2.80 -8.56
CA LEU A 33 1.85 -2.96 -8.55
C LEU A 33 2.53 -1.99 -9.51
N ALA A 34 3.67 -1.47 -9.11
CA ALA A 34 4.52 -0.63 -9.95
C ALA A 34 5.15 -1.48 -11.05
N PRO A 35 5.46 -0.92 -12.23
CA PRO A 35 5.11 0.44 -12.64
C PRO A 35 3.75 0.52 -13.33
N ASP A 36 3.11 -0.61 -13.64
CA ASP A 36 1.93 -0.69 -14.50
C ASP A 36 0.74 0.06 -13.92
N ASP A 37 0.61 0.05 -12.60
CA ASP A 37 -0.53 0.65 -11.91
C ASP A 37 -0.22 2.02 -11.31
N TRP A 38 0.90 2.63 -11.69
CA TRP A 38 1.23 3.96 -11.19
C TRP A 38 0.31 5.03 -11.78
N TYR A 39 -0.20 5.89 -10.91
CA TYR A 39 -0.80 7.15 -11.32
C TYR A 39 0.27 8.21 -11.49
N GLN A 40 -0.09 9.31 -12.14
CA GLN A 40 0.78 10.45 -12.31
C GLN A 40 1.32 10.93 -10.94
N GLY A 41 2.62 10.97 -10.81
CA GLY A 41 3.31 11.40 -9.61
C GLY A 41 3.70 10.28 -8.65
N MET A 42 3.16 9.08 -8.79
CA MET A 42 3.52 7.97 -7.91
C MET A 42 4.92 7.43 -8.16
N ASP A 43 5.46 7.67 -9.34
CA ASP A 43 6.81 7.28 -9.70
C ASP A 43 7.88 8.16 -9.04
N SER A 44 7.47 9.31 -8.50
CA SER A 44 8.39 10.22 -7.83
C SER A 44 8.76 9.70 -6.45
N PRO A 45 10.05 9.71 -6.09
CA PRO A 45 10.45 9.24 -4.77
C PRO A 45 10.01 10.20 -3.67
N SER A 46 9.63 9.64 -2.55
CA SER A 46 9.37 10.37 -1.31
C SER A 46 10.49 10.08 -0.31
N ALA A 47 10.34 10.57 0.93
CA ALA A 47 11.27 10.26 2.00
C ALA A 47 11.37 8.75 2.28
N ASP A 48 10.32 7.99 1.98
CA ASP A 48 10.25 6.55 2.20
C ASP A 48 10.58 5.74 0.93
N GLY A 49 10.96 6.41 -0.15
CA GLY A 49 11.23 5.78 -1.43
C GLY A 49 10.07 5.91 -2.41
N ARG A 50 9.94 4.93 -3.30
CA ARG A 50 8.86 4.91 -4.29
C ARG A 50 7.79 3.90 -3.89
N CYS A 51 6.54 4.22 -4.20
CA CYS A 51 5.43 3.31 -3.93
C CYS A 51 5.44 2.17 -4.94
N LEU A 52 5.70 0.96 -4.48
CA LEU A 52 5.80 -0.21 -5.35
C LEU A 52 4.55 -1.09 -5.32
N ALA A 53 3.72 -0.97 -4.29
CA ALA A 53 2.47 -1.70 -4.20
C ALA A 53 1.48 -0.89 -3.38
N TRP A 54 0.20 -0.98 -3.76
CA TRP A 54 -0.84 -0.26 -3.03
C TRP A 54 -2.22 -0.85 -3.37
N PHE A 55 -3.21 -0.54 -2.53
CA PHE A 55 -4.60 -0.83 -2.85
C PHE A 55 -5.54 0.09 -2.08
N ASP A 56 -6.75 0.23 -2.60
CA ASP A 56 -7.84 0.96 -1.97
C ASP A 56 -8.71 0.00 -1.17
N LEU A 57 -8.95 0.34 0.08
CA LEU A 57 -9.93 -0.39 0.89
C LEU A 57 -11.30 0.21 0.63
N ILE A 58 -12.22 -0.61 0.13
CA ILE A 58 -13.53 -0.17 -0.33
C ILE A 58 -14.61 -0.73 0.58
N ALA A 59 -15.53 0.13 0.99
CA ALA A 59 -16.74 -0.25 1.71
C ALA A 59 -17.89 0.60 1.19
N ASP A 60 -19.06 -0.02 0.99
CA ASP A 60 -20.26 0.66 0.47
C ASP A 60 -19.98 1.41 -0.85
N GLU A 61 -19.18 0.81 -1.73
CA GLU A 61 -18.79 1.37 -3.04
C GLU A 61 -17.94 2.64 -2.94
N CYS A 62 -17.43 2.96 -1.76
CA CYS A 62 -16.58 4.13 -1.53
C CYS A 62 -15.19 3.70 -1.09
N VAL A 63 -14.17 4.45 -1.52
CA VAL A 63 -12.82 4.26 -1.02
C VAL A 63 -12.75 4.81 0.40
N VAL A 64 -12.47 3.94 1.36
CA VAL A 64 -12.37 4.30 2.78
C VAL A 64 -10.98 4.84 3.08
N LEU A 65 -9.96 4.13 2.59
CA LEU A 65 -8.56 4.54 2.73
C LEU A 65 -7.71 3.79 1.70
N THR A 66 -6.50 4.29 1.50
CA THR A 66 -5.50 3.66 0.63
C THR A 66 -4.29 3.30 1.47
N VAL A 67 -3.78 2.10 1.30
CA VAL A 67 -2.56 1.65 1.95
C VAL A 67 -1.54 1.26 0.89
N GLY A 68 -0.27 1.29 1.25
CA GLY A 68 0.78 0.94 0.31
C GLY A 68 2.09 0.58 0.96
N ALA A 69 3.00 0.12 0.11
CA ALA A 69 4.35 -0.26 0.49
C ALA A 69 5.33 0.57 -0.34
N TYR A 70 6.22 1.26 0.36
CA TYR A 70 7.27 2.08 -0.21
C TYR A 70 8.62 1.42 0.00
N PHE A 71 9.47 1.49 -1.01
CA PHE A 71 10.79 0.88 -0.99
C PHE A 71 11.83 1.91 -1.44
N ASP A 72 12.87 2.09 -0.64
CA ASP A 72 13.93 3.07 -0.92
C ASP A 72 15.23 2.44 -1.42
N GLY A 73 15.24 1.15 -1.67
CA GLY A 73 16.42 0.39 -2.08
C GLY A 73 17.07 -0.36 -0.91
N ALA A 74 16.83 0.06 0.31
CA ALA A 74 17.41 -0.55 1.50
C ALA A 74 16.37 -1.09 2.48
N ARG A 75 15.21 -0.42 2.56
CA ARG A 75 14.15 -0.82 3.50
C ARG A 75 12.78 -0.58 2.87
N THR A 76 11.79 -1.28 3.41
CA THR A 76 10.40 -1.16 3.00
C THR A 76 9.60 -0.55 4.14
N THR A 77 8.80 0.47 3.84
CA THR A 77 7.90 1.09 4.81
C THR A 77 6.47 0.94 4.30
N VAL A 78 5.60 0.42 5.14
CA VAL A 78 4.19 0.21 4.82
C VAL A 78 3.32 1.07 5.72
N GLY A 79 2.15 1.45 5.23
CA GLY A 79 1.23 2.27 6.00
C GLY A 79 0.11 2.83 5.14
N ARG A 80 -0.63 3.76 5.74
CA ARG A 80 -1.72 4.45 5.08
C ARG A 80 -1.15 5.60 4.23
N LEU A 81 -1.66 5.74 3.01
CA LEU A 81 -1.27 6.82 2.12
C LEU A 81 -2.11 8.07 2.38
N HIS A 82 -1.47 9.21 2.22
CA HIS A 82 -2.14 10.48 2.17
C HIS A 82 -2.89 10.61 0.84
N ASN A 83 -4.17 10.94 0.87
CA ASN A 83 -5.05 10.86 -0.30
C ASN A 83 -4.61 11.69 -1.49
N GLN A 84 -3.90 12.80 -1.28
CA GLN A 84 -3.57 13.72 -2.36
C GLN A 84 -2.13 13.66 -2.82
N PHE A 85 -1.23 13.10 -2.01
CA PHE A 85 0.20 13.20 -2.26
C PHE A 85 0.88 11.86 -2.50
N PHE A 86 0.15 10.76 -2.40
CA PHE A 86 0.70 9.40 -2.57
C PHE A 86 1.97 9.18 -1.75
N ASN A 87 1.98 9.67 -0.52
CA ASN A 87 3.04 9.42 0.43
C ASN A 87 2.43 8.91 1.73
N LEU A 88 3.26 8.25 2.54
CA LEU A 88 2.79 7.65 3.78
C LEU A 88 2.47 8.72 4.82
N GLU A 89 1.34 8.53 5.50
CA GLU A 89 1.02 9.34 6.66
C GLU A 89 1.98 9.04 7.79
N SER A 90 2.48 10.07 8.45
CA SER A 90 3.39 9.90 9.57
C SER A 90 2.68 9.43 10.84
N ARG A 91 1.37 9.69 10.93
CA ARG A 91 0.56 9.32 12.10
C ARG A 91 -0.76 8.73 11.64
N SER A 92 -1.02 7.51 12.04
CA SER A 92 -2.31 6.87 11.88
C SER A 92 -2.57 6.01 13.10
N ARG A 93 -3.73 6.19 13.72
CA ARG A 93 -4.13 5.37 14.87
C ARG A 93 -4.55 3.97 14.45
N THR A 94 -5.15 3.88 13.27
CA THR A 94 -5.73 2.64 12.77
C THR A 94 -4.71 1.76 12.09
N ILE A 95 -3.80 2.38 11.33
CA ILE A 95 -2.78 1.68 10.55
C ILE A 95 -1.43 2.35 10.81
N PRO A 96 -0.73 1.94 11.87
CA PRO A 96 0.59 2.49 12.15
C PRO A 96 1.60 2.08 11.08
N ARG A 97 2.53 2.96 10.79
CA ARG A 97 3.62 2.67 9.87
C ARG A 97 4.49 1.55 10.42
N LYS A 98 4.94 0.68 9.52
CA LYS A 98 5.93 -0.35 9.85
C LYS A 98 7.06 -0.31 8.85
N THR A 99 8.27 -0.55 9.30
CA THR A 99 9.46 -0.61 8.46
C THR A 99 10.07 -1.99 8.54
N PHE A 100 10.37 -2.56 7.38
CA PHE A 100 11.01 -3.86 7.26
C PHE A 100 12.40 -3.69 6.70
N THR A 101 13.35 -4.41 7.28
CA THR A 101 14.75 -4.47 6.82
C THR A 101 15.11 -5.91 6.50
N GLY A 102 16.33 -6.12 6.02
CA GLY A 102 16.80 -7.44 5.62
C GLY A 102 16.96 -7.54 4.11
N SER A 103 16.92 -8.74 3.58
CA SER A 103 17.03 -8.95 2.13
C SER A 103 15.80 -8.39 1.40
N VAL A 104 15.97 -8.11 0.12
CA VAL A 104 14.87 -7.65 -0.73
C VAL A 104 13.73 -8.67 -0.71
N THR A 105 14.05 -9.94 -0.78
CA THR A 105 13.07 -11.03 -0.72
C THR A 105 12.29 -11.01 0.59
N ASP A 106 12.98 -10.92 1.72
CA ASP A 106 12.33 -10.88 3.03
C ASP A 106 11.41 -9.66 3.15
N GLN A 107 11.88 -8.51 2.70
CA GLN A 107 11.09 -7.28 2.76
C GLN A 107 9.83 -7.40 1.93
N ALA A 108 9.94 -7.90 0.70
CA ALA A 108 8.78 -8.03 -0.19
C ALA A 108 7.76 -9.05 0.36
N VAL A 109 8.23 -10.16 0.92
CA VAL A 109 7.35 -11.17 1.53
C VAL A 109 6.61 -10.59 2.73
N ARG A 110 7.32 -9.85 3.60
CA ARG A 110 6.70 -9.21 4.76
C ARG A 110 5.68 -8.15 4.35
N ALA A 111 6.01 -7.36 3.34
CA ALA A 111 5.08 -6.38 2.80
C ALA A 111 3.82 -7.06 2.24
N CYS A 112 3.99 -8.17 1.52
CA CYS A 112 2.88 -8.94 0.99
C CYS A 112 1.96 -9.44 2.11
N LYS A 113 2.53 -10.00 3.17
CA LYS A 113 1.77 -10.48 4.32
C LYS A 113 1.00 -9.33 4.98
N TRP A 114 1.64 -8.19 5.14
CA TRP A 114 1.00 -7.03 5.74
C TRP A 114 -0.16 -6.53 4.89
N LEU A 115 0.05 -6.38 3.58
CA LEU A 115 -1.00 -5.96 2.65
C LEU A 115 -2.19 -6.93 2.70
N ALA A 116 -1.92 -8.24 2.71
CA ALA A 116 -2.95 -9.25 2.77
C ALA A 116 -3.73 -9.18 4.08
N GLN A 117 -3.05 -8.97 5.20
CA GLN A 117 -3.71 -8.81 6.50
C GLN A 117 -4.64 -7.61 6.52
N ILE A 118 -4.18 -6.47 6.03
CA ILE A 118 -5.00 -5.26 5.97
C ILE A 118 -6.19 -5.48 5.04
N ARG A 119 -5.96 -6.08 3.87
CA ARG A 119 -7.02 -6.32 2.88
C ARG A 119 -8.14 -7.21 3.41
N ARG A 120 -7.81 -8.12 4.32
CA ARG A 120 -8.76 -9.08 4.90
C ARG A 120 -9.45 -8.58 6.17
N ARG A 121 -9.02 -7.43 6.71
CA ARG A 121 -9.64 -6.90 7.92
C ARG A 121 -11.07 -6.44 7.61
N PRO A 122 -12.05 -6.83 8.43
CA PRO A 122 -13.43 -6.39 8.24
C PRO A 122 -13.57 -4.91 8.54
N VAL A 123 -14.35 -4.23 7.71
CA VAL A 123 -14.64 -2.80 7.86
C VAL A 123 -16.11 -2.64 8.17
N GLU A 124 -16.43 -1.82 9.15
CA GLU A 124 -17.81 -1.52 9.49
C GLU A 124 -18.08 -0.02 9.40
N ARG A 125 -19.32 0.31 9.10
CA ARG A 125 -19.78 1.68 9.04
C ARG A 125 -20.38 2.05 10.38
N CYS A 126 -19.99 3.21 10.90
CA CYS A 126 -20.54 3.78 12.13
C CYS A 126 -21.31 5.04 11.79
N ASP A 127 -22.60 5.04 12.01
CA ASP A 127 -23.45 6.19 11.76
C ASP A 127 -23.62 7.02 13.03
N TRP A 128 -23.15 8.27 12.98
CA TRP A 128 -23.28 9.22 14.07
C TRP A 128 -24.56 10.01 13.99
N SER A 129 -25.08 10.19 12.78
CA SER A 129 -26.31 10.90 12.50
C SER A 129 -26.78 10.51 11.10
N ARG A 130 -27.90 11.13 10.65
CA ARG A 130 -28.42 10.88 9.29
C ARG A 130 -27.43 11.27 8.18
N ILE A 131 -26.55 12.20 8.46
CA ILE A 131 -25.65 12.77 7.45
C ILE A 131 -24.17 12.53 7.75
N ALA A 132 -23.86 12.01 8.96
CA ALA A 132 -22.47 11.78 9.36
C ALA A 132 -22.22 10.31 9.66
N HIS A 133 -21.21 9.77 9.02
CA HIS A 133 -20.77 8.41 9.28
C HIS A 133 -19.25 8.32 9.14
N GLU A 134 -18.69 7.27 9.69
CA GLU A 134 -17.28 6.93 9.51
C GLU A 134 -17.13 5.42 9.32
N TYR A 135 -15.98 5.01 8.82
CA TYR A 135 -15.63 3.62 8.65
C TYR A 135 -14.48 3.29 9.60
N ARG A 136 -14.52 2.08 10.15
CA ARG A 136 -13.45 1.57 11.00
C ARG A 136 -13.29 0.07 10.80
N PHE A 137 -12.17 -0.46 11.24
CA PHE A 137 -11.99 -1.90 11.23
C PHE A 137 -12.81 -2.50 12.39
N ALA A 138 -13.63 -3.50 12.02
CA ALA A 138 -14.51 -4.13 13.01
C ALA A 138 -13.73 -4.92 14.07
N ASP A 139 -12.55 -5.44 13.70
CA ASP A 139 -11.70 -6.23 14.59
C ASP A 139 -10.97 -5.40 15.65
N ASP A 140 -10.94 -4.08 15.51
CA ASP A 140 -10.33 -3.21 16.52
C ASP A 140 -11.22 -3.03 17.75
N GLY A 141 -12.51 -3.27 17.62
CA GLY A 141 -13.45 -3.16 18.74
C GLY A 141 -13.59 -1.75 19.29
N ALA A 142 -13.03 -0.76 18.62
CA ALA A 142 -12.98 0.59 19.14
C ALA A 142 -13.76 1.54 18.27
#